data_2ff3cd06ba45c6981d8acf28c387e16e
#
_entry.id   2ff3cd06ba45c6981d8acf28c387e16e
#
_cell.length_a   1.000
_cell.length_b   1.000
_cell.length_c   1.000
_cell.angle_alpha   90.00
_cell.angle_beta   90.00
_cell.angle_gamma   90.00
#
_symmetry.space_group_name_H-M   'P 1'
#
loop_
_entity.id
_entity.type
_entity.pdbx_description
1 polymer ?
#
loop_
_entity_poly.entity_id
_entity_poly.type
_entity_poly.pdbx_seq_one_letter_code
_entity_poly.pdbx_strand_id
1 'polypeptide(L)'
;TKDYTRIDPQFGDAKMMRHLVKEAHEHGIRVMVDAVFNHCGQNFAPWLDVKKHGEQSPYAGWFMVNDWEQMNKEASTRDGRYYSFAFADKMPKLNTNSEEVIHYFQNVCEGWIRDYDIDGIRFDVGNEVSHRFLKRIREHVKAMKPDIYLLGEIWHDASQWLMGDEYDSVMNYPLMSGIHDFFIDRTMKKEDFEYMVNHCYTMYMQQSNNVLFNLLDSHDTERLMNRFRDLDIFY
;
A
#
# COMPACT_ATOMS: atom_id res chain seq x y z
N THR A 1 -7.16 -8.79 3.25
CA THR A 1 -6.46 -9.47 4.37
C THR A 1 -7.48 -10.01 5.36
N LYS A 2 -7.25 -11.22 5.86
CA LYS A 2 -8.11 -11.91 6.85
C LYS A 2 -7.62 -11.69 8.29
N ASP A 3 -6.30 -11.67 8.46
CA ASP A 3 -5.64 -11.48 9.74
C ASP A 3 -4.27 -10.83 9.49
N TYR A 4 -4.02 -9.68 10.10
CA TYR A 4 -2.78 -8.92 9.93
C TYR A 4 -1.66 -9.35 10.89
N THR A 5 -1.98 -10.23 11.84
CA THR A 5 -1.04 -10.68 12.89
C THR A 5 -0.45 -12.05 12.63
N ARG A 6 -0.89 -12.74 11.57
CA ARG A 6 -0.50 -14.12 11.25
C ARG A 6 -0.01 -14.26 9.82
N ILE A 7 0.99 -15.10 9.66
CA ILE A 7 1.39 -15.60 8.33
C ILE A 7 0.36 -16.63 7.86
N ASP A 8 -0.03 -16.56 6.59
CA ASP A 8 -0.91 -17.57 6.00
C ASP A 8 -0.17 -18.93 5.98
N PRO A 9 -0.76 -19.99 6.51
CA PRO A 9 -0.12 -21.31 6.57
C PRO A 9 0.35 -21.88 5.22
N GLN A 10 -0.18 -21.39 4.10
CA GLN A 10 0.30 -21.76 2.77
C GLN A 10 1.73 -21.27 2.49
N PHE A 11 2.16 -20.19 3.14
CA PHE A 11 3.49 -19.60 3.00
C PHE A 11 4.43 -19.91 4.17
N GLY A 12 3.94 -20.60 5.20
CA GLY A 12 4.72 -20.96 6.37
C GLY A 12 4.16 -20.39 7.67
N ASP A 13 5.05 -20.08 8.59
CA ASP A 13 4.74 -19.59 9.92
C ASP A 13 5.66 -18.45 10.36
N ALA A 14 5.44 -17.92 11.55
CA ALA A 14 6.27 -16.86 12.13
C ALA A 14 7.76 -17.25 12.26
N LYS A 15 8.09 -18.53 12.45
CA LYS A 15 9.49 -19.01 12.50
C LYS A 15 10.13 -18.95 11.12
N MET A 16 9.37 -19.35 10.09
CA MET A 16 9.82 -19.29 8.70
C MET A 16 10.06 -17.84 8.27
N MET A 17 9.15 -16.92 8.63
CA MET A 17 9.31 -15.49 8.31
C MET A 17 10.57 -14.89 8.98
N ARG A 18 10.81 -15.19 10.27
CA ARG A 18 12.04 -14.76 10.96
C ARG A 18 13.30 -15.31 10.27
N HIS A 19 13.27 -16.58 9.85
CA HIS A 19 14.38 -17.19 9.14
C HIS A 19 14.61 -16.50 7.78
N LEU A 20 13.55 -16.27 7.01
CA LEU A 20 13.62 -15.55 5.74
C LEU A 20 14.27 -14.17 5.88
N VAL A 21 13.80 -13.36 6.82
CA VAL A 21 14.34 -12.00 7.03
C VAL A 21 15.81 -12.07 7.46
N LYS A 22 16.15 -12.97 8.38
CA LYS A 22 17.54 -13.16 8.83
C LYS A 22 18.46 -13.54 7.67
N GLU A 23 18.10 -14.53 6.86
CA GLU A 23 18.86 -14.95 5.68
C GLU A 23 19.00 -13.81 4.66
N ALA A 24 17.92 -13.05 4.44
CA ALA A 24 17.96 -11.87 3.57
C ALA A 24 18.99 -10.84 4.07
N HIS A 25 18.99 -10.54 5.35
CA HIS A 25 19.95 -9.62 5.98
C HIS A 25 21.39 -10.10 5.86
N GLU A 26 21.66 -11.40 6.06
CA GLU A 26 23.01 -12.00 5.90
C GLU A 26 23.52 -11.86 4.46
N HIS A 27 22.62 -11.72 3.48
CA HIS A 27 22.95 -11.48 2.07
C HIS A 27 22.86 -10.00 1.67
N GLY A 28 22.69 -9.09 2.63
CA GLY A 28 22.57 -7.64 2.35
C GLY A 28 21.24 -7.23 1.70
N ILE A 29 20.20 -8.07 1.79
CA ILE A 29 18.88 -7.82 1.23
C ILE A 29 17.96 -7.30 2.33
N ARG A 30 17.25 -6.20 2.08
CA ARG A 30 16.23 -5.66 2.98
C ARG A 30 14.86 -6.24 2.65
N VAL A 31 14.02 -6.42 3.66
CA VAL A 31 12.70 -7.02 3.53
C VAL A 31 11.63 -5.98 3.84
N MET A 32 10.75 -5.76 2.87
CA MET A 32 9.58 -4.89 3.01
C MET A 32 8.31 -5.72 2.91
N VAL A 33 7.33 -5.42 3.77
CA VAL A 33 6.02 -6.08 3.77
C VAL A 33 4.95 -5.16 3.22
N ASP A 34 3.92 -5.77 2.64
CA ASP A 34 2.79 -5.06 2.05
C ASP A 34 1.66 -4.86 3.08
N ALA A 35 1.29 -3.60 3.30
CA ALA A 35 0.29 -3.17 4.27
C ALA A 35 -1.01 -2.78 3.57
N VAL A 36 -1.93 -3.73 3.43
CA VAL A 36 -3.28 -3.50 2.89
C VAL A 36 -4.17 -2.95 4.00
N PHE A 37 -4.01 -1.65 4.33
CA PHE A 37 -4.69 -0.99 5.46
C PHE A 37 -5.87 -0.11 5.04
N ASN A 38 -6.01 0.16 3.74
CA ASN A 38 -7.16 0.88 3.21
C ASN A 38 -8.47 0.08 3.34
N HIS A 39 -8.39 -1.23 3.15
CA HIS A 39 -9.54 -2.14 3.22
C HIS A 39 -9.11 -3.48 3.80
N CYS A 40 -10.08 -4.29 4.20
CA CYS A 40 -9.80 -5.65 4.67
C CYS A 40 -10.51 -6.69 3.78
N GLY A 41 -10.22 -7.96 4.01
CA GLY A 41 -10.97 -9.05 3.38
C GLY A 41 -12.30 -9.32 4.10
N GLN A 42 -13.25 -9.92 3.38
CA GLN A 42 -14.58 -10.26 3.89
C GLN A 42 -14.57 -11.16 5.14
N ASN A 43 -13.46 -11.87 5.40
CA ASN A 43 -13.29 -12.80 6.52
C ASN A 43 -12.49 -12.17 7.69
N PHE A 44 -12.26 -10.87 7.68
CA PHE A 44 -11.63 -10.17 8.80
C PHE A 44 -12.56 -10.19 10.02
N ALA A 45 -12.06 -10.61 11.18
CA ALA A 45 -12.90 -10.85 12.36
C ALA A 45 -13.75 -9.65 12.78
N PRO A 46 -13.24 -8.39 12.85
CA PRO A 46 -14.06 -7.21 13.10
C PRO A 46 -15.19 -7.03 12.08
N TRP A 47 -14.94 -7.28 10.79
CA TRP A 47 -15.99 -7.18 9.77
C TRP A 47 -17.07 -8.24 9.92
N LEU A 48 -16.68 -9.47 10.25
CA LEU A 48 -17.65 -10.56 10.53
C LEU A 48 -18.53 -10.23 11.75
N ASP A 49 -17.95 -9.62 12.77
CA ASP A 49 -18.70 -9.17 13.95
C ASP A 49 -19.70 -8.06 13.58
N VAL A 50 -19.28 -7.07 12.79
CA VAL A 50 -20.16 -6.00 12.27
C VAL A 50 -21.28 -6.59 11.40
N LYS A 51 -20.99 -7.54 10.52
CA LYS A 51 -22.02 -8.24 9.72
C LYS A 51 -23.05 -8.97 10.58
N LYS A 52 -22.65 -9.47 11.74
CA LYS A 52 -23.51 -10.24 12.66
C LYS A 52 -24.33 -9.35 13.59
N HIS A 53 -23.74 -8.28 14.13
CA HIS A 53 -24.31 -7.48 15.19
C HIS A 53 -24.73 -6.08 14.72
N GLY A 54 -24.43 -5.70 13.47
CA GLY A 54 -24.75 -4.40 12.90
C GLY A 54 -24.13 -3.24 13.68
N GLU A 55 -24.90 -2.20 13.90
CA GLU A 55 -24.50 -1.01 14.64
C GLU A 55 -24.14 -1.29 16.12
N GLN A 56 -24.59 -2.43 16.67
CA GLN A 56 -24.29 -2.85 18.05
C GLN A 56 -22.90 -3.52 18.18
N SER A 57 -22.20 -3.75 17.09
CA SER A 57 -20.84 -4.29 17.12
C SER A 57 -19.88 -3.30 17.77
N PRO A 58 -18.95 -3.76 18.63
CA PRO A 58 -17.87 -2.91 19.14
C PRO A 58 -16.96 -2.40 18.01
N TYR A 59 -17.00 -3.00 16.82
CA TYR A 59 -16.24 -2.61 15.65
C TYR A 59 -17.04 -1.76 14.65
N ALA A 60 -18.27 -1.32 14.98
CA ALA A 60 -19.09 -0.55 14.06
C ALA A 60 -18.37 0.69 13.53
N GLY A 61 -17.64 1.42 14.37
CA GLY A 61 -16.85 2.61 14.02
C GLY A 61 -15.59 2.33 13.18
N TRP A 62 -15.24 1.05 12.97
CA TRP A 62 -14.07 0.68 12.13
C TRP A 62 -14.38 0.73 10.65
N PHE A 63 -15.66 0.81 10.29
CA PHE A 63 -16.14 0.81 8.92
C PHE A 63 -17.08 1.98 8.69
N MET A 64 -17.22 2.40 7.45
CA MET A 64 -18.12 3.49 7.07
C MET A 64 -19.38 2.90 6.45
N VAL A 65 -20.34 2.52 7.31
CA VAL A 65 -21.62 1.94 6.92
C VAL A 65 -22.70 3.04 6.93
N ASN A 66 -23.41 3.20 5.82
CA ASN A 66 -24.47 4.18 5.64
C ASN A 66 -25.87 3.55 5.78
N ASP A 67 -25.98 2.26 5.48
CA ASP A 67 -27.27 1.53 5.53
C ASP A 67 -27.05 0.17 6.20
N TRP A 68 -27.38 0.10 7.48
CA TRP A 68 -27.23 -1.09 8.30
C TRP A 68 -28.20 -2.21 7.92
N GLU A 69 -29.37 -1.87 7.37
CA GLU A 69 -30.37 -2.86 6.95
C GLU A 69 -29.94 -3.62 5.69
N GLN A 70 -29.29 -2.89 4.76
CA GLN A 70 -28.85 -3.45 3.47
C GLN A 70 -27.39 -3.94 3.46
N MET A 71 -26.65 -3.75 4.56
CA MET A 71 -25.21 -4.03 4.58
C MET A 71 -24.83 -5.48 4.23
N ASN A 72 -25.71 -6.43 4.50
CA ASN A 72 -25.48 -7.86 4.25
C ASN A 72 -25.81 -8.33 2.83
N LYS A 73 -26.27 -7.43 1.96
CA LYS A 73 -26.57 -7.75 0.57
C LYS A 73 -25.28 -8.09 -0.19
N GLU A 74 -25.26 -9.26 -0.83
CA GLU A 74 -24.14 -9.72 -1.64
C GLU A 74 -24.25 -9.14 -3.08
N ALA A 75 -23.73 -7.95 -3.24
CA ALA A 75 -23.69 -7.25 -4.53
C ALA A 75 -22.68 -6.10 -4.46
N SER A 76 -22.35 -5.50 -5.62
CA SER A 76 -21.53 -4.29 -5.66
C SER A 76 -22.07 -3.21 -4.71
N THR A 77 -21.20 -2.50 -4.02
CA THR A 77 -21.54 -1.43 -3.07
C THR A 77 -21.77 -0.08 -3.72
N ARG A 78 -21.98 -0.03 -5.05
CA ARG A 78 -22.31 1.20 -5.79
C ARG A 78 -23.63 1.83 -5.34
N ASP A 79 -24.46 1.08 -4.63
CA ASP A 79 -25.66 1.58 -3.95
C ASP A 79 -25.37 2.46 -2.71
N GLY A 80 -24.10 2.52 -2.29
CA GLY A 80 -23.66 3.39 -1.20
C GLY A 80 -23.96 2.85 0.20
N ARG A 81 -24.42 1.59 0.38
CA ARG A 81 -24.75 1.04 1.70
C ARG A 81 -23.57 1.01 2.67
N TYR A 82 -22.35 0.83 2.17
CA TYR A 82 -21.09 1.05 2.90
C TYR A 82 -19.94 1.30 1.92
N TYR A 83 -18.86 1.88 2.40
CA TYR A 83 -17.67 2.09 1.59
C TYR A 83 -16.88 0.78 1.43
N SER A 84 -16.43 0.51 0.22
CA SER A 84 -15.54 -0.61 -0.10
C SER A 84 -14.54 -0.20 -1.18
N PHE A 85 -13.41 -0.88 -1.24
CA PHE A 85 -12.45 -0.70 -2.32
C PHE A 85 -13.04 -1.21 -3.64
N ALA A 86 -12.92 -0.41 -4.70
CA ALA A 86 -13.41 -0.71 -6.05
C ALA A 86 -14.90 -1.12 -6.10
N PHE A 87 -15.72 -0.68 -5.15
CA PHE A 87 -17.13 -1.06 -5.00
C PHE A 87 -17.34 -2.58 -4.83
N ALA A 88 -16.33 -3.31 -4.38
CA ALA A 88 -16.40 -4.75 -4.13
C ALA A 88 -16.85 -5.02 -2.68
N ASP A 89 -17.98 -5.71 -2.53
CA ASP A 89 -18.55 -6.08 -1.23
C ASP A 89 -17.63 -6.94 -0.35
N LYS A 90 -16.69 -7.64 -0.99
CA LYS A 90 -15.67 -8.49 -0.32
C LYS A 90 -14.45 -7.72 0.20
N MET A 91 -14.38 -6.42 -0.09
CA MET A 91 -13.26 -5.55 0.30
C MET A 91 -13.76 -4.31 1.05
N PRO A 92 -14.40 -4.47 2.23
CA PRO A 92 -14.90 -3.33 3.01
C PRO A 92 -13.77 -2.39 3.40
N LYS A 93 -14.01 -1.08 3.20
CA LYS A 93 -13.04 -0.03 3.52
C LYS A 93 -12.98 0.21 5.02
N LEU A 94 -11.77 0.30 5.55
CA LEU A 94 -11.51 0.64 6.94
C LEU A 94 -11.63 2.16 7.16
N ASN A 95 -12.20 2.55 8.28
CA ASN A 95 -12.22 3.94 8.71
C ASN A 95 -10.87 4.31 9.33
N THR A 96 -9.92 4.68 8.49
CA THR A 96 -8.56 5.05 8.93
C THR A 96 -8.50 6.37 9.72
N ASN A 97 -9.63 7.06 9.95
CA ASN A 97 -9.74 8.18 10.90
C ASN A 97 -10.14 7.73 12.32
N SER A 98 -10.57 6.48 12.50
CA SER A 98 -10.89 5.94 13.83
C SER A 98 -9.61 5.73 14.65
N GLU A 99 -9.60 6.23 15.90
CA GLU A 99 -8.48 6.00 16.84
C GLU A 99 -8.26 4.52 17.11
N GLU A 100 -9.31 3.74 17.21
CA GLU A 100 -9.22 2.29 17.44
C GLU A 100 -8.55 1.57 16.27
N VAL A 101 -8.90 1.95 15.04
CA VAL A 101 -8.25 1.42 13.83
C VAL A 101 -6.78 1.83 13.78
N ILE A 102 -6.46 3.10 14.09
CA ILE A 102 -5.07 3.57 14.17
C ILE A 102 -4.28 2.75 15.18
N HIS A 103 -4.77 2.59 16.42
CA HIS A 103 -4.10 1.81 17.45
C HIS A 103 -3.94 0.34 17.07
N TYR A 104 -4.96 -0.26 16.46
CA TYR A 104 -4.86 -1.63 15.98
C TYR A 104 -3.69 -1.81 15.00
N PHE A 105 -3.56 -0.93 14.00
CA PHE A 105 -2.51 -1.03 13.02
C PHE A 105 -1.13 -0.57 13.52
N GLN A 106 -1.07 0.32 14.50
CA GLN A 106 0.19 0.58 15.23
C GLN A 106 0.71 -0.71 15.88
N ASN A 107 -0.14 -1.46 16.57
CA ASN A 107 0.22 -2.74 17.19
C ASN A 107 0.61 -3.81 16.15
N VAL A 108 -0.06 -3.83 14.99
CA VAL A 108 0.31 -4.73 13.88
C VAL A 108 1.71 -4.40 13.37
N CYS A 109 1.99 -3.14 13.06
CA CYS A 109 3.30 -2.70 12.58
C CYS A 109 4.40 -2.94 13.63
N GLU A 110 4.11 -2.66 14.90
CA GLU A 110 5.00 -2.98 16.02
C GLU A 110 5.35 -4.48 16.05
N GLY A 111 4.34 -5.34 15.94
CA GLY A 111 4.55 -6.79 15.88
C GLY A 111 5.44 -7.20 14.69
N TRP A 112 5.23 -6.65 13.51
CA TRP A 112 6.05 -6.94 12.34
C TRP A 112 7.51 -6.51 12.52
N ILE A 113 7.75 -5.33 13.10
CA ILE A 113 9.10 -4.83 13.38
C ILE A 113 9.79 -5.67 14.47
N ARG A 114 9.13 -5.86 15.61
CA ARG A 114 9.70 -6.57 16.76
C ARG A 114 9.95 -8.05 16.48
N ASP A 115 8.99 -8.72 15.83
CA ASP A 115 8.97 -10.17 15.69
C ASP A 115 9.71 -10.66 14.44
N TYR A 116 9.80 -9.82 13.40
CA TYR A 116 10.39 -10.19 12.10
C TYR A 116 11.55 -9.30 11.66
N ASP A 117 11.78 -8.16 12.32
CA ASP A 117 12.84 -7.19 11.98
C ASP A 117 12.76 -6.69 10.52
N ILE A 118 11.55 -6.43 10.03
CA ILE A 118 11.33 -5.89 8.69
C ILE A 118 11.99 -4.52 8.49
N ASP A 119 12.40 -4.20 7.26
CA ASP A 119 13.10 -2.96 6.90
C ASP A 119 12.20 -1.92 6.27
N GLY A 120 11.01 -2.28 5.85
CA GLY A 120 10.08 -1.37 5.22
C GLY A 120 8.64 -1.85 5.23
N ILE A 121 7.74 -0.91 4.97
CA ILE A 121 6.30 -1.12 4.83
C ILE A 121 5.84 -0.42 3.56
N ARG A 122 5.27 -1.18 2.62
CA ARG A 122 4.58 -0.63 1.45
C ARG A 122 3.09 -0.54 1.77
N PHE A 123 2.52 0.63 1.62
CA PHE A 123 1.09 0.87 1.85
C PHE A 123 0.34 0.74 0.53
N ASP A 124 -0.44 -0.34 0.42
CA ASP A 124 -1.36 -0.59 -0.68
C ASP A 124 -2.45 0.49 -0.73
N VAL A 125 -2.78 0.97 -1.94
CA VAL A 125 -3.74 2.05 -2.15
C VAL A 125 -3.44 3.27 -1.24
N GLY A 126 -2.20 3.67 -1.19
CA GLY A 126 -1.67 4.64 -0.23
C GLY A 126 -2.33 6.01 -0.25
N ASN A 127 -2.91 6.40 -1.39
CA ASN A 127 -3.63 7.67 -1.56
C ASN A 127 -5.06 7.67 -0.96
N GLU A 128 -5.60 6.53 -0.60
CA GLU A 128 -6.94 6.43 0.00
C GLU A 128 -6.90 6.26 1.53
N VAL A 129 -5.73 6.07 2.11
CA VAL A 129 -5.51 6.03 3.56
C VAL A 129 -5.46 7.47 4.10
N SER A 130 -6.08 7.73 5.26
CA SER A 130 -6.12 9.10 5.77
C SER A 130 -4.73 9.62 6.18
N HIS A 131 -4.47 10.90 5.93
CA HIS A 131 -3.24 11.58 6.34
C HIS A 131 -2.97 11.45 7.85
N ARG A 132 -4.03 11.55 8.66
CA ARG A 132 -3.94 11.36 10.12
C ARG A 132 -3.40 9.98 10.48
N PHE A 133 -3.90 8.93 9.86
CA PHE A 133 -3.44 7.56 10.05
C PHE A 133 -1.96 7.43 9.71
N LEU A 134 -1.56 7.92 8.52
CA LEU A 134 -0.19 7.82 8.04
C LEU A 134 0.80 8.51 8.98
N LYS A 135 0.48 9.73 9.44
CA LYS A 135 1.32 10.47 10.41
C LYS A 135 1.48 9.70 11.71
N ARG A 136 0.39 9.15 12.24
CA ARG A 136 0.39 8.38 13.49
C ARG A 136 1.14 7.05 13.36
N ILE A 137 1.00 6.35 12.23
CA ILE A 137 1.79 5.14 11.95
C ILE A 137 3.26 5.50 11.82
N ARG A 138 3.61 6.52 11.02
CA ARG A 138 4.99 6.97 10.87
C ARG A 138 5.65 7.30 12.21
N GLU A 139 5.03 8.15 13.01
CA GLU A 139 5.53 8.53 14.33
C GLU A 139 5.84 7.29 15.19
N HIS A 140 4.90 6.34 15.22
CA HIS A 140 5.02 5.11 16.00
C HIS A 140 6.17 4.22 15.52
N VAL A 141 6.20 3.89 14.22
CA VAL A 141 7.20 2.93 13.68
C VAL A 141 8.59 3.53 13.61
N LYS A 142 8.73 4.84 13.33
CA LYS A 142 10.03 5.54 13.31
C LYS A 142 10.62 5.69 14.72
N ALA A 143 9.81 5.75 15.76
CA ALA A 143 10.28 5.71 17.15
C ALA A 143 10.89 4.35 17.51
N MET A 144 10.43 3.26 16.90
CA MET A 144 10.94 1.91 17.11
C MET A 144 12.17 1.58 16.24
N LYS A 145 12.08 1.89 14.94
CA LYS A 145 13.13 1.63 13.94
C LYS A 145 13.26 2.88 13.04
N PRO A 146 14.17 3.82 13.38
CA PRO A 146 14.25 5.12 12.69
C PRO A 146 14.51 5.03 11.19
N ASP A 147 15.18 3.98 10.73
CA ASP A 147 15.52 3.73 9.33
C ASP A 147 14.50 2.87 8.58
N ILE A 148 13.38 2.47 9.20
CA ILE A 148 12.31 1.74 8.49
C ILE A 148 11.79 2.58 7.33
N TYR A 149 11.71 1.97 6.14
CA TYR A 149 11.31 2.64 4.93
C TYR A 149 9.79 2.55 4.72
N LEU A 150 9.12 3.72 4.59
CA LEU A 150 7.68 3.82 4.37
C LEU A 150 7.39 4.21 2.93
N LEU A 151 6.86 3.28 2.16
CA LEU A 151 6.57 3.41 0.75
C LEU A 151 5.07 3.47 0.50
N GLY A 152 4.58 4.52 -0.16
CA GLY A 152 3.18 4.61 -0.59
C GLY A 152 2.99 4.12 -2.02
N GLU A 153 1.96 3.32 -2.28
CA GLU A 153 1.49 3.09 -3.63
C GLU A 153 0.59 4.24 -4.03
N ILE A 154 1.12 5.16 -4.85
CA ILE A 154 0.40 6.30 -5.42
C ILE A 154 0.77 6.42 -6.89
N TRP A 155 -0.24 6.43 -7.77
CA TRP A 155 -0.05 6.37 -9.22
C TRP A 155 0.11 7.73 -9.89
N HIS A 156 -0.11 8.81 -9.14
CA HIS A 156 -0.09 10.19 -9.63
C HIS A 156 0.87 11.04 -8.79
N ASP A 157 0.82 12.37 -8.93
CA ASP A 157 1.56 13.30 -8.08
C ASP A 157 1.26 13.04 -6.59
N ALA A 158 2.31 12.73 -5.85
CA ALA A 158 2.26 12.38 -4.44
C ALA A 158 2.81 13.47 -3.50
N SER A 159 2.92 14.71 -3.99
CA SER A 159 3.49 15.83 -3.23
C SER A 159 2.89 16.00 -1.85
N GLN A 160 1.58 15.75 -1.71
CA GLN A 160 0.85 15.89 -0.45
C GLN A 160 1.29 14.88 0.62
N TRP A 161 1.79 13.71 0.22
CA TRP A 161 2.22 12.62 1.12
C TRP A 161 3.73 12.61 1.40
N LEU A 162 4.50 13.45 0.68
CA LEU A 162 5.96 13.50 0.78
C LEU A 162 6.47 14.77 1.48
N MET A 163 5.67 15.32 2.40
CA MET A 163 6.03 16.50 3.18
C MET A 163 6.94 16.21 4.38
N GLY A 164 7.34 14.94 4.57
CA GLY A 164 8.28 14.50 5.61
C GLY A 164 7.62 13.88 6.84
N ASP A 165 6.31 13.89 6.93
CA ASP A 165 5.54 13.41 8.07
C ASP A 165 4.62 12.19 7.77
N GLU A 166 4.67 11.67 6.53
CA GLU A 166 3.90 10.50 6.10
C GLU A 166 4.82 9.46 5.45
N TYR A 167 4.85 9.35 4.12
CA TYR A 167 5.76 8.42 3.44
C TYR A 167 7.19 8.98 3.33
N ASP A 168 8.18 8.08 3.27
CA ASP A 168 9.54 8.45 2.86
C ASP A 168 9.61 8.56 1.34
N SER A 169 8.79 7.76 0.64
CA SER A 169 8.80 7.62 -0.80
C SER A 169 7.48 7.07 -1.32
N VAL A 170 7.33 7.13 -2.64
CA VAL A 170 6.24 6.48 -3.37
C VAL A 170 6.77 5.66 -4.54
N MET A 171 5.95 4.73 -5.03
CA MET A 171 6.20 4.03 -6.29
C MET A 171 6.09 5.03 -7.44
N ASN A 172 7.20 5.25 -8.17
CA ASN A 172 7.31 6.33 -9.17
C ASN A 172 6.66 5.93 -10.51
N TYR A 173 5.35 5.72 -10.50
CA TYR A 173 4.56 5.42 -11.70
C TYR A 173 4.61 6.51 -12.78
N PRO A 174 4.67 7.83 -12.46
CA PRO A 174 4.84 8.87 -13.47
C PRO A 174 6.10 8.67 -14.33
N LEU A 175 7.24 8.36 -13.71
CA LEU A 175 8.48 8.07 -14.43
C LEU A 175 8.36 6.78 -15.26
N MET A 176 7.76 5.73 -14.69
CA MET A 176 7.51 4.47 -15.41
C MET A 176 6.72 4.71 -16.69
N SER A 177 5.61 5.46 -16.60
CA SER A 177 4.76 5.77 -17.75
C SER A 177 5.52 6.52 -18.83
N GLY A 178 6.29 7.54 -18.47
CA GLY A 178 7.09 8.28 -19.45
C GLY A 178 8.18 7.44 -20.12
N ILE A 179 8.82 6.51 -19.38
CA ILE A 179 9.77 5.56 -19.96
C ILE A 179 9.06 4.63 -20.95
N HIS A 180 7.87 4.15 -20.62
CA HIS A 180 7.08 3.30 -21.52
C HIS A 180 6.68 4.07 -22.78
N ASP A 181 6.11 5.27 -22.65
CA ASP A 181 5.66 6.09 -23.78
C ASP A 181 6.79 6.44 -24.74
N PHE A 182 8.00 6.68 -24.22
CA PHE A 182 9.13 7.06 -25.03
C PHE A 182 9.86 5.87 -25.66
N PHE A 183 10.28 4.89 -24.85
CA PHE A 183 11.15 3.80 -25.33
C PHE A 183 10.38 2.61 -25.90
N ILE A 184 9.15 2.35 -25.43
CA ILE A 184 8.39 1.15 -25.78
C ILE A 184 7.32 1.48 -26.81
N ASP A 185 6.38 2.34 -26.46
CA ASP A 185 5.24 2.68 -27.30
C ASP A 185 5.60 3.68 -28.39
N ARG A 186 6.71 4.42 -28.19
CA ARG A 186 7.20 5.44 -29.15
C ARG A 186 6.17 6.50 -29.48
N THR A 187 5.28 6.80 -28.53
CA THR A 187 4.24 7.81 -28.65
C THR A 187 4.67 9.18 -28.22
N MET A 188 5.74 9.27 -27.42
CA MET A 188 6.29 10.51 -26.85
C MET A 188 7.48 11.01 -27.68
N LYS A 189 7.57 12.33 -27.92
CA LYS A 189 8.73 12.94 -28.54
C LYS A 189 9.86 13.13 -27.55
N LYS A 190 11.08 13.32 -28.05
CA LYS A 190 12.28 13.52 -27.22
C LYS A 190 12.14 14.71 -26.27
N GLU A 191 11.65 15.84 -26.77
CA GLU A 191 11.48 17.08 -26.00
C GLU A 191 10.46 16.88 -24.86
N ASP A 192 9.37 16.15 -25.12
CA ASP A 192 8.34 15.82 -24.12
C ASP A 192 8.90 14.87 -23.06
N PHE A 193 9.73 13.89 -23.46
CA PHE A 193 10.41 13.00 -22.55
C PHE A 193 11.41 13.74 -21.64
N GLU A 194 12.23 14.62 -22.20
CA GLU A 194 13.15 15.45 -21.42
C GLU A 194 12.40 16.32 -20.40
N TYR A 195 11.27 16.92 -20.81
CA TYR A 195 10.39 17.67 -19.92
C TYR A 195 9.83 16.79 -18.79
N MET A 196 9.30 15.62 -19.13
CA MET A 196 8.72 14.68 -18.17
C MET A 196 9.76 14.21 -17.15
N VAL A 197 10.97 13.84 -17.57
CA VAL A 197 12.07 13.45 -16.67
C VAL A 197 12.42 14.60 -15.72
N ASN A 198 12.60 15.81 -16.25
CA ASN A 198 12.88 17.00 -15.42
C ASN A 198 11.74 17.27 -14.43
N HIS A 199 10.48 17.12 -14.87
CA HIS A 199 9.31 17.27 -14.01
C HIS A 199 9.34 16.25 -12.85
N CYS A 200 9.60 14.98 -13.12
CA CYS A 200 9.75 13.95 -12.07
C CYS A 200 10.85 14.29 -11.07
N TYR A 201 11.99 14.85 -11.51
CA TYR A 201 13.08 15.26 -10.63
C TYR A 201 12.80 16.52 -9.81
N THR A 202 11.84 17.34 -10.21
CA THR A 202 11.50 18.61 -9.54
C THR A 202 10.17 18.56 -8.78
N MET A 203 9.42 17.47 -8.93
CA MET A 203 8.08 17.28 -8.33
C MET A 203 8.14 17.22 -6.81
N TYR A 204 9.18 16.59 -6.24
CA TYR A 204 9.32 16.37 -4.81
C TYR A 204 10.57 17.03 -4.23
N MET A 205 10.62 17.11 -2.90
CA MET A 205 11.83 17.54 -2.21
C MET A 205 13.01 16.61 -2.53
N GLN A 206 14.23 17.16 -2.55
CA GLN A 206 15.45 16.41 -2.88
C GLN A 206 15.61 15.14 -2.04
N GLN A 207 15.25 15.18 -0.77
CA GLN A 207 15.33 14.04 0.14
C GLN A 207 14.43 12.89 -0.31
N SER A 208 13.20 13.20 -0.74
CA SER A 208 12.26 12.22 -1.28
C SER A 208 12.72 11.70 -2.64
N ASN A 209 13.21 12.57 -3.53
CA ASN A 209 13.74 12.16 -4.84
C ASN A 209 14.93 11.19 -4.72
N ASN A 210 15.79 11.37 -3.71
CA ASN A 210 16.95 10.50 -3.51
C ASN A 210 16.58 9.06 -3.10
N VAL A 211 15.36 8.85 -2.63
CA VAL A 211 14.87 7.55 -2.16
C VAL A 211 13.63 7.06 -2.89
N LEU A 212 13.26 7.70 -4.02
CA LEU A 212 12.13 7.27 -4.82
C LEU A 212 12.26 5.82 -5.26
N PHE A 213 11.16 5.10 -5.16
CA PHE A 213 11.06 3.73 -5.62
C PHE A 213 10.74 3.72 -7.12
N ASN A 214 11.79 3.77 -7.95
CA ASN A 214 11.68 3.73 -9.40
C ASN A 214 11.44 2.29 -9.86
N LEU A 215 10.45 2.10 -10.72
CA LEU A 215 10.06 0.80 -11.24
C LEU A 215 9.82 0.90 -12.75
N LEU A 216 9.90 -0.22 -13.45
CA LEU A 216 9.55 -0.34 -14.87
C LEU A 216 8.28 -1.17 -15.08
N ASP A 217 7.94 -2.00 -14.12
CA ASP A 217 6.67 -2.72 -14.02
C ASP A 217 6.35 -3.09 -12.56
N SER A 218 5.16 -3.60 -12.31
CA SER A 218 4.75 -4.17 -11.03
C SER A 218 3.83 -5.37 -11.25
N HIS A 219 3.33 -5.97 -10.16
CA HIS A 219 2.31 -7.03 -10.24
C HIS A 219 0.94 -6.53 -10.73
N ASP A 220 0.70 -5.21 -10.68
CA ASP A 220 -0.54 -4.55 -11.13
C ASP A 220 -0.44 -4.00 -12.56
N THR A 221 0.72 -4.12 -13.20
CA THR A 221 0.95 -3.66 -14.56
C THR A 221 1.37 -4.81 -15.47
N GLU A 222 1.25 -4.62 -16.79
CA GLU A 222 1.84 -5.55 -17.73
C GLU A 222 3.36 -5.61 -17.53
N ARG A 223 3.92 -6.82 -17.51
CA ARG A 223 5.35 -7.01 -17.37
C ARG A 223 6.11 -6.43 -18.56
N LEU A 224 7.13 -5.65 -18.28
CA LEU A 224 7.95 -4.98 -19.27
C LEU A 224 8.46 -5.97 -20.35
N MET A 225 8.93 -7.14 -19.94
CA MET A 225 9.41 -8.18 -20.86
C MET A 225 8.33 -8.72 -21.80
N ASN A 226 7.06 -8.66 -21.45
CA ASN A 226 5.98 -9.04 -22.36
C ASN A 226 5.81 -7.99 -23.47
N ARG A 227 5.92 -6.70 -23.12
CA ARG A 227 5.84 -5.59 -24.07
C ARG A 227 7.02 -5.57 -25.05
N PHE A 228 8.20 -5.97 -24.60
CA PHE A 228 9.39 -6.06 -25.49
C PHE A 228 9.37 -7.22 -26.49
N ARG A 229 8.63 -8.29 -26.24
CA ARG A 229 8.55 -9.44 -27.15
C ARG A 229 8.02 -9.08 -28.55
N ASP A 230 7.25 -8.03 -28.66
CA ASP A 230 6.66 -7.58 -29.91
C ASP A 230 7.52 -6.54 -30.65
N LEU A 231 8.67 -6.16 -30.11
CA LEU A 231 9.44 -5.02 -30.61
C LEU A 231 10.76 -5.35 -31.31
N ASP A 232 11.14 -6.59 -31.53
CA ASP A 232 12.44 -6.98 -32.18
C ASP A 232 13.67 -6.15 -31.71
N ILE A 233 13.67 -5.68 -30.45
CA ILE A 233 14.65 -4.73 -29.90
C ILE A 233 15.90 -5.43 -29.35
N PHE A 234 15.97 -6.74 -29.36
CA PHE A 234 17.07 -7.51 -28.77
C PHE A 234 18.08 -8.06 -29.76
N TYR A 235 18.22 -7.41 -30.95
CA TYR A 235 19.32 -7.77 -31.88
C TYR A 235 20.02 -6.54 -32.40
#